data_0d0bcf8c7e6e0e5df2b432bbd908f87a
#
_entry.id   0d0bcf8c7e6e0e5df2b432bbd908f87a
#
_cell.length_a   1.000
_cell.length_b   1.000
_cell.length_c   1.000
_cell.angle_alpha   90.00
_cell.angle_beta   90.00
_cell.angle_gamma   90.00
#
_symmetry.space_group_name_H-M   'P 1'
#
loop_
_entity.id
_entity.type
_entity.pdbx_description
1 polymer ?
#
loop_
_entity_poly.entity_id
_entity_poly.type
_entity_poly.pdbx_seq_one_letter_code
_entity_poly.pdbx_strand_id
1 'polypeptide(L)'
;ALPIYMDFKVTGTTEGITALQMDNKATGLTFDILARALQQAKEGRAFILQKMLDVIPEPRHTTRSTAPRIVSIQVPTDKIRDVIGSGGKVIRGIQDETGASVDIQEDGTVFVGGTGESVDQAVERIKLIIKVPEPGEEYTGRVVSIQPFGAFVNLLPGKDGLLHISRVAKGRVEKVEDV
;
A
#
# COMPACT_ATOMS: atom_id res chain seq x y z
N ALA A 1 -11.58 38.45 -28.22
CA ALA A 1 -12.18 37.40 -27.41
C ALA A 1 -13.67 37.71 -27.27
N LEU A 2 -14.55 36.77 -27.59
CA LEU A 2 -16.00 36.93 -27.37
C LEU A 2 -16.27 36.84 -25.88
N PRO A 3 -17.09 37.70 -25.28
CA PRO A 3 -17.43 37.61 -23.88
C PRO A 3 -18.23 36.32 -23.61
N ILE A 4 -17.82 35.55 -22.63
CA ILE A 4 -18.55 34.36 -22.16
C ILE A 4 -19.69 34.84 -21.27
N TYR A 5 -20.93 34.71 -21.74
CA TYR A 5 -22.13 35.09 -20.99
C TYR A 5 -22.68 33.99 -20.12
N MET A 6 -22.28 32.73 -20.37
CA MET A 6 -22.74 31.57 -19.62
C MET A 6 -21.67 30.45 -19.65
N ASP A 7 -21.46 29.85 -18.51
CA ASP A 7 -20.71 28.60 -18.35
C ASP A 7 -21.66 27.55 -17.76
N PHE A 8 -21.75 26.38 -18.42
CA PHE A 8 -22.69 25.33 -18.03
C PHE A 8 -22.00 23.98 -18.14
N LYS A 9 -21.62 23.42 -16.99
CA LYS A 9 -20.92 22.13 -16.88
C LYS A 9 -21.82 21.11 -16.19
N VAL A 10 -22.00 19.96 -16.82
CA VAL A 10 -22.83 18.87 -16.31
C VAL A 10 -22.00 17.59 -16.30
N THR A 11 -21.78 17.03 -15.12
CA THR A 11 -21.03 15.78 -14.92
C THR A 11 -21.97 14.70 -14.40
N GLY A 12 -21.70 13.45 -14.72
CA GLY A 12 -22.49 12.34 -14.21
C GLY A 12 -22.06 10.98 -14.73
N THR A 13 -22.77 9.99 -14.27
CA THR A 13 -22.64 8.57 -14.65
C THR A 13 -23.68 8.20 -15.72
N THR A 14 -23.78 6.92 -16.05
CA THR A 14 -24.87 6.38 -16.87
C THR A 14 -26.24 6.54 -16.20
N GLU A 15 -26.28 6.55 -14.87
CA GLU A 15 -27.52 6.61 -14.09
C GLU A 15 -28.06 8.03 -13.93
N GLY A 16 -27.15 9.02 -13.79
CA GLY A 16 -27.62 10.39 -13.53
C GLY A 16 -26.52 11.43 -13.45
N ILE A 17 -26.92 12.63 -13.09
CA ILE A 17 -26.08 13.81 -12.90
C ILE A 17 -25.50 13.75 -11.48
N THR A 18 -24.17 13.84 -11.35
CA THR A 18 -23.47 13.87 -10.05
C THR A 18 -23.03 15.28 -9.65
N ALA A 19 -22.80 16.16 -10.63
CA ALA A 19 -22.42 17.54 -10.38
C ALA A 19 -22.89 18.45 -11.51
N LEU A 20 -23.28 19.67 -11.13
CA LEU A 20 -23.67 20.74 -12.05
C LEU A 20 -23.05 22.05 -11.59
N GLN A 21 -22.42 22.76 -12.50
CA GLN A 21 -21.91 24.10 -12.28
C GLN A 21 -22.49 25.01 -13.35
N MET A 22 -23.04 26.14 -12.95
CA MET A 22 -23.56 27.17 -13.88
C MET A 22 -23.11 28.54 -13.42
N ASP A 23 -22.46 29.30 -14.29
CA ASP A 23 -22.23 30.75 -14.15
C ASP A 23 -22.98 31.45 -15.27
N ASN A 24 -23.99 32.23 -14.91
CA ASN A 24 -24.86 32.87 -15.86
C ASN A 24 -24.85 34.39 -15.67
N LYS A 25 -24.49 35.13 -16.72
CA LYS A 25 -24.50 36.58 -16.81
C LYS A 25 -25.57 37.07 -17.81
N ALA A 26 -26.28 36.13 -18.44
CA ALA A 26 -27.33 36.46 -19.41
C ALA A 26 -28.72 36.57 -18.73
N THR A 27 -29.59 37.35 -19.28
CA THR A 27 -30.99 37.45 -18.86
C THR A 27 -31.88 36.56 -19.74
N GLY A 28 -33.06 36.18 -19.24
CA GLY A 28 -34.06 35.43 -20.02
C GLY A 28 -33.88 33.91 -20.00
N LEU A 29 -33.11 33.35 -19.06
CA LEU A 29 -33.00 31.90 -18.87
C LEU A 29 -34.27 31.36 -18.23
N THR A 30 -35.01 30.51 -18.97
CA THR A 30 -36.25 29.87 -18.50
C THR A 30 -36.00 28.40 -18.11
N PHE A 31 -36.94 27.83 -17.34
CA PHE A 31 -36.87 26.39 -16.99
C PHE A 31 -36.90 25.48 -18.23
N ASP A 32 -37.64 25.84 -19.27
CA ASP A 32 -37.70 25.10 -20.55
C ASP A 32 -36.32 25.06 -21.24
N ILE A 33 -35.61 26.19 -21.24
CA ILE A 33 -34.25 26.27 -21.78
C ILE A 33 -33.31 25.35 -20.98
N LEU A 34 -33.39 25.39 -19.64
CA LEU A 34 -32.58 24.53 -18.78
C LEU A 34 -32.92 23.04 -18.99
N ALA A 35 -34.17 22.67 -19.07
CA ALA A 35 -34.61 21.31 -19.33
C ALA A 35 -34.06 20.78 -20.67
N ARG A 36 -34.11 21.56 -21.71
CA ARG A 36 -33.56 21.23 -23.02
C ARG A 36 -32.04 21.14 -22.98
N ALA A 37 -31.36 22.04 -22.28
CA ALA A 37 -29.91 22.03 -22.11
C ALA A 37 -29.44 20.76 -21.33
N LEU A 38 -30.17 20.38 -20.29
CA LEU A 38 -29.90 19.16 -19.55
C LEU A 38 -30.09 17.88 -20.37
N GLN A 39 -31.14 17.86 -21.21
CA GLN A 39 -31.37 16.74 -22.12
C GLN A 39 -30.24 16.61 -23.15
N GLN A 40 -29.83 17.71 -23.76
CA GLN A 40 -28.72 17.75 -24.70
C GLN A 40 -27.41 17.35 -24.00
N ALA A 41 -27.17 17.82 -22.77
CA ALA A 41 -26.00 17.43 -21.95
C ALA A 41 -26.01 15.94 -21.62
N LYS A 42 -27.18 15.33 -21.40
CA LYS A 42 -27.31 13.88 -21.18
C LYS A 42 -26.79 13.07 -22.38
N GLU A 43 -27.20 13.46 -23.58
CA GLU A 43 -26.78 12.79 -24.82
C GLU A 43 -25.27 12.95 -25.06
N GLY A 44 -24.75 14.18 -24.89
CA GLY A 44 -23.32 14.47 -25.00
C GLY A 44 -22.49 13.72 -23.98
N ARG A 45 -22.93 13.68 -22.71
CA ARG A 45 -22.28 12.92 -21.65
C ARG A 45 -22.25 11.42 -21.94
N ALA A 46 -23.38 10.84 -22.37
CA ALA A 46 -23.48 9.43 -22.71
C ALA A 46 -22.48 9.05 -23.82
N PHE A 47 -22.40 9.89 -24.85
CA PHE A 47 -21.45 9.69 -25.95
C PHE A 47 -19.99 9.74 -25.48
N ILE A 48 -19.63 10.75 -24.68
CA ILE A 48 -18.28 10.92 -24.17
C ILE A 48 -17.94 9.74 -23.23
N LEU A 49 -18.85 9.38 -22.33
CA LEU A 49 -18.66 8.26 -21.40
C LEU A 49 -18.45 6.94 -22.15
N GLN A 50 -19.22 6.70 -23.22
CA GLN A 50 -19.01 5.49 -24.03
C GLN A 50 -17.59 5.44 -24.61
N LYS A 51 -17.07 6.56 -25.13
CA LYS A 51 -15.69 6.63 -25.62
C LYS A 51 -14.65 6.39 -24.55
N MET A 52 -14.92 6.81 -23.32
CA MET A 52 -14.05 6.51 -22.16
C MET A 52 -14.10 5.03 -21.81
N LEU A 53 -15.27 4.42 -21.77
CA LEU A 53 -15.48 3.00 -21.44
C LEU A 53 -14.92 2.06 -22.51
N ASP A 54 -14.90 2.47 -23.79
CA ASP A 54 -14.27 1.71 -24.88
C ASP A 54 -12.75 1.51 -24.62
N VAL A 55 -12.12 2.41 -23.86
CA VAL A 55 -10.67 2.36 -23.54
C VAL A 55 -10.41 1.84 -22.14
N ILE A 56 -11.20 2.29 -21.15
CA ILE A 56 -11.07 1.91 -19.75
C ILE A 56 -12.48 1.56 -19.23
N PRO A 57 -12.92 0.29 -19.38
CA PRO A 57 -14.27 -0.13 -18.99
C PRO A 57 -14.47 -0.11 -17.47
N GLU A 58 -13.42 -0.37 -16.70
CA GLU A 58 -13.46 -0.45 -15.25
C GLU A 58 -12.28 0.30 -14.61
N PRO A 59 -12.43 0.78 -13.37
CA PRO A 59 -11.32 1.34 -12.62
C PRO A 59 -10.20 0.31 -12.46
N ARG A 60 -8.98 0.74 -12.69
CA ARG A 60 -7.82 -0.14 -12.46
C ARG A 60 -7.66 -0.43 -10.98
N HIS A 61 -7.39 -1.68 -10.62
CA HIS A 61 -7.13 -2.09 -9.23
C HIS A 61 -5.83 -1.50 -8.68
N THR A 62 -4.86 -1.21 -9.56
CA THR A 62 -3.58 -0.64 -9.19
C THR A 62 -3.28 0.62 -9.99
N THR A 63 -2.63 1.59 -9.38
CA THR A 63 -2.05 2.74 -10.05
C THR A 63 -0.83 2.33 -10.87
N ARG A 64 -0.36 3.19 -11.77
CA ARG A 64 0.90 2.95 -12.50
C ARG A 64 2.06 2.83 -11.50
N SER A 65 3.07 2.04 -11.83
CA SER A 65 4.27 1.87 -11.01
C SER A 65 5.01 3.20 -10.74
N THR A 66 4.88 4.18 -11.61
CA THR A 66 5.47 5.52 -11.44
C THR A 66 4.61 6.47 -10.60
N ALA A 67 3.35 6.11 -10.31
CA ALA A 67 2.48 6.96 -9.50
C ALA A 67 2.79 6.76 -8.00
N PRO A 68 2.87 7.85 -7.22
CA PRO A 68 2.99 7.72 -5.78
C PRO A 68 1.73 7.10 -5.20
N ARG A 69 1.90 6.22 -4.22
CA ARG A 69 0.82 5.57 -3.48
C ARG A 69 1.12 5.54 -2.00
N ILE A 70 0.08 5.46 -1.20
CA ILE A 70 0.17 5.25 0.24
C ILE A 70 -0.59 3.95 0.54
N VAL A 71 0.07 3.04 1.24
CA VAL A 71 -0.50 1.80 1.74
C VAL A 71 -0.56 1.88 3.25
N SER A 72 -1.69 1.55 3.84
CA SER A 72 -1.83 1.42 5.29
C SER A 72 -1.81 -0.05 5.68
N ILE A 73 -1.02 -0.38 6.70
CA ILE A 73 -0.98 -1.71 7.31
C ILE A 73 -1.17 -1.57 8.81
N GLN A 74 -1.71 -2.63 9.43
CA GLN A 74 -1.89 -2.67 10.88
C GLN A 74 -0.76 -3.48 11.51
N VAL A 75 -0.06 -2.89 12.46
CA VAL A 75 0.98 -3.51 13.28
C VAL A 75 0.45 -3.65 14.70
N PRO A 76 0.59 -4.81 15.35
CA PRO A 76 0.27 -4.96 16.76
C PRO A 76 1.00 -3.93 17.61
N THR A 77 0.31 -3.30 18.55
CA THR A 77 0.87 -2.18 19.35
C THR A 77 2.09 -2.59 20.18
N ASP A 78 2.16 -3.85 20.61
CA ASP A 78 3.32 -4.42 21.29
C ASP A 78 4.56 -4.55 20.38
N LYS A 79 4.37 -4.55 19.04
CA LYS A 79 5.41 -4.66 18.02
C LYS A 79 5.86 -3.33 17.44
N ILE A 80 5.18 -2.23 17.76
CA ILE A 80 5.56 -0.89 17.26
C ILE A 80 7.01 -0.57 17.60
N ARG A 81 7.45 -0.92 18.82
CA ARG A 81 8.84 -0.69 19.27
C ARG A 81 9.87 -1.46 18.44
N ASP A 82 9.53 -2.67 18.00
CA ASP A 82 10.40 -3.49 17.15
C ASP A 82 10.57 -2.85 15.77
N VAL A 83 9.49 -2.29 15.21
CA VAL A 83 9.50 -1.61 13.90
C VAL A 83 10.24 -0.28 13.97
N ILE A 84 10.08 0.49 15.04
CA ILE A 84 10.82 1.75 15.23
C ILE A 84 12.29 1.47 15.50
N GLY A 85 12.59 0.47 16.34
CA GLY A 85 13.93 0.14 16.79
C GLY A 85 14.52 1.16 17.76
N SER A 86 15.66 0.83 18.35
CA SER A 86 16.36 1.71 19.28
C SER A 86 16.73 3.05 18.62
N GLY A 87 16.17 4.14 19.14
CA GLY A 87 16.39 5.49 18.61
C GLY A 87 15.94 5.68 17.15
N GLY A 88 15.00 4.87 16.68
CA GLY A 88 14.47 4.94 15.31
C GLY A 88 15.39 4.33 14.24
N LYS A 89 16.36 3.50 14.62
CA LYS A 89 17.34 2.92 13.67
C LYS A 89 16.69 2.01 12.65
N VAL A 90 15.70 1.19 13.07
CA VAL A 90 15.07 0.21 12.18
C VAL A 90 14.21 0.91 11.14
N ILE A 91 13.34 1.81 11.57
CA ILE A 91 12.47 2.56 10.64
C ILE A 91 13.29 3.40 9.65
N ARG A 92 14.35 4.08 10.11
CA ARG A 92 15.25 4.82 9.21
C ARG A 92 15.97 3.89 8.25
N GLY A 93 16.43 2.73 8.70
CA GLY A 93 17.04 1.73 7.83
C GLY A 93 16.10 1.26 6.73
N ILE A 94 14.81 1.02 7.04
CA ILE A 94 13.80 0.67 6.05
C ILE A 94 13.63 1.81 5.03
N GLN A 95 13.51 3.06 5.51
CA GLN A 95 13.35 4.24 4.64
C GLN A 95 14.56 4.44 3.72
N ASP A 96 15.77 4.30 4.26
CA ASP A 96 17.02 4.48 3.51
C ASP A 96 17.21 3.37 2.45
N GLU A 97 16.88 2.12 2.79
CA GLU A 97 17.02 0.98 1.89
C GLU A 97 15.99 0.98 0.75
N THR A 98 14.75 1.37 1.05
CA THR A 98 13.62 1.26 0.10
C THR A 98 13.28 2.56 -0.61
N GLY A 99 13.68 3.69 -0.04
CA GLY A 99 13.25 5.02 -0.50
C GLY A 99 11.79 5.36 -0.19
N ALA A 100 11.10 4.52 0.58
CA ALA A 100 9.72 4.77 1.01
C ALA A 100 9.69 5.64 2.26
N SER A 101 8.65 6.45 2.42
CA SER A 101 8.33 7.10 3.70
C SER A 101 7.51 6.16 4.57
N VAL A 102 7.81 6.09 5.85
CA VAL A 102 7.08 5.27 6.82
C VAL A 102 6.67 6.15 7.99
N ASP A 103 5.38 6.19 8.26
CA ASP A 103 4.79 6.90 9.40
C ASP A 103 3.97 5.93 10.26
N ILE A 104 4.17 5.97 11.58
CA ILE A 104 3.56 5.03 12.52
C ILE A 104 2.71 5.81 13.52
N GLN A 105 1.43 5.44 13.61
CA GLN A 105 0.50 5.98 14.56
C GLN A 105 0.51 5.17 15.88
N GLU A 106 0.05 5.79 16.96
CA GLU A 106 0.01 5.16 18.28
C GLU A 106 -0.93 3.93 18.36
N ASP A 107 -1.94 3.88 17.50
CA ASP A 107 -2.89 2.77 17.39
C ASP A 107 -2.34 1.56 16.63
N GLY A 108 -1.10 1.65 16.11
CA GLY A 108 -0.45 0.63 15.32
C GLY A 108 -0.71 0.73 13.81
N THR A 109 -1.43 1.75 13.37
CA THR A 109 -1.57 2.01 11.93
C THR A 109 -0.26 2.55 11.38
N VAL A 110 0.25 1.90 10.33
CA VAL A 110 1.50 2.30 9.65
C VAL A 110 1.17 2.70 8.23
N PHE A 111 1.49 3.93 7.88
CA PHE A 111 1.37 4.45 6.51
C PHE A 111 2.72 4.36 5.82
N VAL A 112 2.73 3.67 4.67
CA VAL A 112 3.93 3.52 3.83
C VAL A 112 3.66 4.24 2.52
N GLY A 113 4.41 5.31 2.27
CA GLY A 113 4.26 6.15 1.08
C GLY A 113 5.49 6.05 0.17
N GLY A 114 5.26 6.07 -1.14
CA GLY A 114 6.36 6.01 -2.12
C GLY A 114 5.88 5.73 -3.53
N THR A 115 6.84 5.47 -4.42
CA THR A 115 6.59 5.16 -5.84
C THR A 115 7.04 3.73 -6.16
N GLY A 116 6.36 3.09 -7.10
CA GLY A 116 6.76 1.79 -7.62
C GLY A 116 6.88 0.71 -6.55
N GLU A 117 7.98 -0.01 -6.59
CA GLU A 117 8.26 -1.15 -5.70
C GLU A 117 8.70 -0.75 -4.29
N SER A 118 9.08 0.51 -4.07
CA SER A 118 9.58 0.98 -2.78
C SER A 118 8.59 0.71 -1.64
N VAL A 119 7.29 0.92 -1.91
CA VAL A 119 6.22 0.68 -0.93
C VAL A 119 6.10 -0.80 -0.60
N ASP A 120 6.14 -1.67 -1.62
CA ASP A 120 6.01 -3.13 -1.41
C ASP A 120 7.19 -3.66 -0.62
N GLN A 121 8.42 -3.25 -0.94
CA GLN A 121 9.62 -3.63 -0.23
C GLN A 121 9.59 -3.19 1.24
N ALA A 122 9.16 -1.95 1.49
CA ALA A 122 9.02 -1.44 2.86
C ALA A 122 7.96 -2.21 3.66
N VAL A 123 6.80 -2.49 3.05
CA VAL A 123 5.73 -3.28 3.67
C VAL A 123 6.21 -4.70 3.98
N GLU A 124 6.93 -5.36 3.07
CA GLU A 124 7.50 -6.69 3.31
C GLU A 124 8.51 -6.68 4.45
N ARG A 125 9.40 -5.68 4.50
CA ARG A 125 10.35 -5.52 5.59
C ARG A 125 9.65 -5.38 6.94
N ILE A 126 8.62 -4.54 7.02
CA ILE A 126 7.83 -4.37 8.25
C ILE A 126 7.15 -5.70 8.65
N LYS A 127 6.53 -6.40 7.69
CA LYS A 127 5.89 -7.69 7.95
C LYS A 127 6.87 -8.73 8.48
N LEU A 128 8.09 -8.80 7.96
CA LEU A 128 9.13 -9.71 8.45
C LEU A 128 9.55 -9.41 9.90
N ILE A 129 9.62 -8.13 10.27
CA ILE A 129 9.96 -7.73 11.65
C ILE A 129 8.88 -8.15 12.65
N ILE A 130 7.60 -7.96 12.29
CA ILE A 130 6.48 -8.30 13.17
C ILE A 130 6.13 -9.79 13.15
N LYS A 131 6.54 -10.52 12.11
CA LYS A 131 6.25 -11.95 11.97
C LYS A 131 6.78 -12.72 13.18
N VAL A 132 5.93 -13.58 13.74
CA VAL A 132 6.31 -14.54 14.77
C VAL A 132 6.44 -15.91 14.10
N PRO A 133 7.54 -16.65 14.30
CA PRO A 133 7.68 -18.00 13.78
C PRO A 133 6.59 -18.93 14.33
N GLU A 134 5.98 -19.70 13.47
CA GLU A 134 4.93 -20.66 13.84
C GLU A 134 5.44 -22.10 13.72
N PRO A 135 4.94 -23.03 14.56
CA PRO A 135 5.28 -24.44 14.45
C PRO A 135 4.90 -25.02 13.09
N GLY A 136 5.84 -25.68 12.42
CA GLY A 136 5.65 -26.27 11.09
C GLY A 136 6.14 -25.40 9.94
N GLU A 137 6.55 -24.17 10.19
CA GLU A 137 7.20 -23.34 9.17
C GLU A 137 8.68 -23.73 9.00
N GLU A 138 9.14 -23.67 7.75
CA GLU A 138 10.55 -23.90 7.39
C GLU A 138 11.26 -22.57 7.16
N TYR A 139 12.45 -22.41 7.75
CA TYR A 139 13.26 -21.22 7.61
C TYR A 139 14.68 -21.58 7.14
N THR A 140 15.21 -20.75 6.26
CA THR A 140 16.63 -20.77 5.93
C THR A 140 17.30 -19.60 6.63
N GLY A 141 18.17 -19.88 7.58
CA GLY A 141 18.81 -18.87 8.41
C GLY A 141 20.31 -19.06 8.53
N ARG A 142 20.99 -17.99 8.93
CA ARG A 142 22.44 -18.03 9.21
C ARG A 142 22.67 -18.42 10.67
N VAL A 143 23.64 -19.32 10.92
CA VAL A 143 24.11 -19.62 12.26
C VAL A 143 24.79 -18.39 12.83
N VAL A 144 24.29 -17.92 13.97
CA VAL A 144 24.80 -16.73 14.68
C VAL A 144 25.80 -17.11 15.77
N SER A 145 25.51 -18.20 16.46
CA SER A 145 26.35 -18.66 17.59
C SER A 145 26.19 -20.16 17.74
N ILE A 146 27.30 -20.82 18.07
CA ILE A 146 27.36 -22.25 18.37
C ILE A 146 27.61 -22.42 19.86
N GLN A 147 26.85 -23.32 20.48
CA GLN A 147 26.96 -23.69 21.89
C GLN A 147 27.06 -25.23 22.01
N PRO A 148 27.57 -25.78 23.11
CA PRO A 148 27.70 -27.24 23.29
C PRO A 148 26.37 -28.00 23.16
N PHE A 149 25.25 -27.33 23.41
CA PHE A 149 23.90 -27.90 23.37
C PHE A 149 23.14 -27.65 22.06
N GLY A 150 23.68 -26.84 21.14
CA GLY A 150 23.02 -26.52 19.88
C GLY A 150 23.55 -25.25 19.20
N ALA A 151 22.92 -24.87 18.09
CA ALA A 151 23.24 -23.67 17.34
C ALA A 151 22.10 -22.67 17.41
N PHE A 152 22.41 -21.39 17.57
CA PHE A 152 21.47 -20.33 17.37
C PHE A 152 21.47 -19.93 15.90
N VAL A 153 20.28 -19.95 15.29
CA VAL A 153 20.08 -19.66 13.87
C VAL A 153 19.17 -18.44 13.78
N ASN A 154 19.59 -17.43 13.04
CA ASN A 154 18.76 -16.27 12.80
C ASN A 154 17.64 -16.65 11.82
N LEU A 155 16.41 -16.68 12.30
CA LEU A 155 15.22 -17.07 11.53
C LEU A 155 14.58 -15.87 10.83
N LEU A 156 14.47 -14.75 11.55
CA LEU A 156 13.87 -13.51 11.11
C LEU A 156 14.69 -12.34 11.66
N PRO A 157 14.57 -11.13 11.12
CA PRO A 157 15.28 -9.96 11.63
C PRO A 157 15.09 -9.80 13.15
N GLY A 158 16.20 -9.89 13.91
CA GLY A 158 16.18 -9.77 15.35
C GLY A 158 15.61 -10.98 16.12
N LYS A 159 15.37 -12.12 15.46
CA LYS A 159 14.82 -13.33 16.09
C LYS A 159 15.68 -14.54 15.77
N ASP A 160 16.30 -15.09 16.80
CA ASP A 160 17.13 -16.28 16.72
C ASP A 160 16.38 -17.49 17.29
N GLY A 161 16.45 -18.61 16.59
CA GLY A 161 15.93 -19.90 17.05
C GLY A 161 17.05 -20.83 17.49
N LEU A 162 16.79 -21.64 18.50
CA LEU A 162 17.72 -22.68 18.96
C LEU A 162 17.49 -23.97 18.16
N LEU A 163 18.49 -24.37 17.39
CA LEU A 163 18.60 -25.72 16.83
C LEU A 163 19.37 -26.62 17.82
N HIS A 164 18.63 -27.40 18.60
CA HIS A 164 19.23 -28.29 19.59
C HIS A 164 20.07 -29.37 18.92
N ILE A 165 21.21 -29.77 19.55
CA ILE A 165 22.16 -30.74 19.02
C ILE A 165 21.51 -32.08 18.59
N SER A 166 20.47 -32.50 19.28
CA SER A 166 19.74 -33.74 18.93
C SER A 166 18.94 -33.65 17.63
N ARG A 167 18.82 -32.46 17.03
CA ARG A 167 18.02 -32.19 15.81
C ARG A 167 18.85 -31.62 14.65
N VAL A 168 20.18 -31.47 14.85
CA VAL A 168 21.07 -30.92 13.82
C VAL A 168 21.27 -31.92 12.68
N ALA A 169 21.30 -33.22 12.96
CA ALA A 169 21.41 -34.28 11.95
C ALA A 169 20.53 -35.48 12.27
N LYS A 170 20.34 -36.39 11.28
CA LYS A 170 19.58 -37.64 11.47
C LYS A 170 20.30 -38.67 12.34
N GLY A 171 21.60 -38.48 12.65
CA GLY A 171 22.43 -39.33 13.50
C GLY A 171 22.85 -38.63 14.78
N ARG A 172 23.51 -39.40 15.72
CA ARG A 172 24.05 -38.82 16.93
C ARG A 172 25.29 -37.98 16.61
N VAL A 173 25.20 -36.71 16.93
CA VAL A 173 26.29 -35.73 16.75
C VAL A 173 26.94 -35.50 18.11
N GLU A 174 28.26 -35.62 18.21
CA GLU A 174 29.01 -35.40 19.46
C GLU A 174 29.32 -33.91 19.66
N LYS A 175 29.57 -33.18 18.58
CA LYS A 175 29.79 -31.73 18.60
C LYS A 175 29.02 -31.04 17.50
N VAL A 176 28.43 -29.91 17.82
CA VAL A 176 27.65 -29.10 16.86
C VAL A 176 28.53 -28.53 15.73
N GLU A 177 29.84 -28.40 16.00
CA GLU A 177 30.85 -27.88 15.08
C GLU A 177 31.20 -28.85 13.94
N ASP A 178 30.84 -30.15 14.08
CA ASP A 178 31.18 -31.20 13.12
C ASP A 178 30.14 -31.34 11.98
N VAL A 179 29.09 -30.54 12.02
CA VAL A 179 27.96 -30.52 11.08
C VAL A 179 27.76 -29.12 10.53
#